data_f62eb079bf9488bb330c63390e56534e
#
_entry.id   f62eb079bf9488bb330c63390e56534e
#
_cell.length_a   1.000
_cell.length_b   1.000
_cell.length_c   1.000
_cell.angle_alpha   90.00
_cell.angle_beta   90.00
_cell.angle_gamma   90.00
#
_symmetry.space_group_name_H-M   'P 1'
#
loop_
_entity.id
_entity.type
_entity.pdbx_description
1 polymer ?
#
loop_
_entity_poly.entity_id
_entity_poly.type
_entity_poly.pdbx_seq_one_letter_code
_entity_poly.pdbx_strand_id
1 'polypeptide(L)'
;QEKWWHNAVVYQVYPKSFMDSNGDGIGDLPGITSKLDYLAKLGITAIWLSPVYDSPMDDNGYDIADYQAIAAIFGTMEDMDQLIAEAKKRDIRIIMDLVVNHTSDEHAWFVNACENPDSPERDYYIWRDEPNDLESIFSGSAWEYDEKSGQYYLHFFSKKQPDLNWENEKLRQKIYEMMNYWIDKGIGGFRMDVIDMIGKIPDEKVVNNGPMLHPYLKEMNQATFGDKDLLTVGETWGATPEIAKLYSDPKGQELSMVFQFEHICLQYQEGQPKWHYQKELNIAKLKEIFNKWQTELGVDDGWNSLFWNNHDLPRIVSIWGNDQEYREKSAKAFAILLHLMRGTPYIYQGEEIGMTNYPFETLDQVEDIESLNYAREALEKGVSIEEIMDSIRVIGRDNARTPMQW
;
A
#
# COMPACT_ATOMS: atom_id res chain seq x y z
N GLN A 1 -11.31 12.12 -22.87
CA GLN A 1 -10.03 11.91 -23.55
C GLN A 1 -9.34 10.68 -22.97
N GLU A 2 -8.92 9.77 -23.85
CA GLU A 2 -8.26 8.54 -23.46
C GLU A 2 -6.90 8.84 -22.85
N LYS A 3 -6.60 8.19 -21.71
CA LYS A 3 -5.32 8.26 -21.01
C LYS A 3 -4.57 6.95 -21.20
N TRP A 4 -3.23 6.99 -21.11
CA TRP A 4 -2.43 5.77 -21.30
C TRP A 4 -2.76 4.68 -20.27
N TRP A 5 -3.15 5.05 -19.06
CA TRP A 5 -3.50 4.07 -18.02
C TRP A 5 -4.85 3.39 -18.25
N HIS A 6 -5.68 3.88 -19.18
CA HIS A 6 -6.91 3.17 -19.55
C HIS A 6 -6.60 1.83 -20.20
N ASN A 7 -5.44 1.70 -20.85
CA ASN A 7 -4.98 0.49 -21.51
C ASN A 7 -3.76 -0.15 -20.83
N ALA A 8 -3.40 0.32 -19.65
CA ALA A 8 -2.23 -0.21 -18.92
C ALA A 8 -2.54 -1.53 -18.23
N VAL A 9 -1.51 -2.32 -18.06
CA VAL A 9 -1.50 -3.48 -17.17
C VAL A 9 -0.37 -3.24 -16.17
N VAL A 10 -0.71 -3.08 -14.90
CA VAL A 10 0.23 -2.78 -13.83
C VAL A 10 0.60 -4.06 -13.09
N TYR A 11 1.89 -4.24 -12.84
CA TYR A 11 2.41 -5.36 -12.07
C TYR A 11 3.05 -4.83 -10.79
N GLN A 12 2.60 -5.31 -9.65
CA GLN A 12 3.19 -4.91 -8.38
C GLN A 12 4.39 -5.79 -8.06
N VAL A 13 5.53 -5.17 -7.84
CA VAL A 13 6.75 -5.81 -7.34
C VAL A 13 6.91 -5.49 -5.85
N TYR A 14 7.04 -6.54 -5.04
CA TYR A 14 7.45 -6.46 -3.65
C TYR A 14 8.96 -6.73 -3.61
N PRO A 15 9.80 -5.68 -3.47
CA PRO A 15 11.23 -5.79 -3.78
C PRO A 15 11.96 -6.86 -2.99
N LYS A 16 11.64 -7.00 -1.70
CA LYS A 16 12.33 -7.91 -0.78
C LYS A 16 12.28 -9.37 -1.22
N SER A 17 11.23 -9.77 -1.95
CA SER A 17 11.00 -11.18 -2.32
C SER A 17 10.82 -11.42 -3.80
N PHE A 18 11.13 -10.46 -4.66
CA PHE A 18 10.93 -10.62 -6.11
C PHE A 18 12.12 -11.33 -6.80
N MET A 19 13.31 -10.73 -6.76
CA MET A 19 14.50 -11.34 -7.37
C MET A 19 15.77 -10.87 -6.67
N ASP A 20 16.50 -11.84 -6.13
CA ASP A 20 17.80 -11.64 -5.47
C ASP A 20 18.92 -11.77 -6.51
N SER A 21 19.66 -10.69 -6.77
CA SER A 21 20.71 -10.67 -7.77
C SER A 21 22.11 -11.02 -7.22
N ASN A 22 22.28 -10.96 -5.89
CA ASN A 22 23.60 -11.14 -5.27
C ASN A 22 23.69 -12.34 -4.30
N GLY A 23 22.62 -13.08 -4.14
CA GLY A 23 22.61 -14.31 -3.32
C GLY A 23 22.54 -14.09 -1.81
N ASP A 24 22.16 -12.91 -1.35
CA ASP A 24 22.03 -12.60 0.08
C ASP A 24 20.68 -13.02 0.70
N GLY A 25 19.77 -13.55 -0.11
CA GLY A 25 18.45 -13.97 0.33
C GLY A 25 17.39 -12.86 0.29
N ILE A 26 17.76 -11.65 -0.14
CA ILE A 26 16.89 -10.49 -0.22
C ILE A 26 16.82 -10.01 -1.66
N GLY A 27 15.62 -9.81 -2.19
CA GLY A 27 15.41 -9.22 -3.51
C GLY A 27 15.97 -7.80 -3.58
N ASP A 28 16.31 -7.35 -4.78
CA ASP A 28 16.96 -6.06 -4.99
C ASP A 28 16.61 -5.42 -6.33
N LEU A 29 17.02 -4.15 -6.51
CA LEU A 29 16.74 -3.39 -7.72
C LEU A 29 17.42 -3.99 -8.97
N PRO A 30 18.70 -4.40 -8.91
CA PRO A 30 19.30 -5.08 -10.06
C PRO A 30 18.56 -6.37 -10.44
N GLY A 31 18.01 -7.09 -9.47
CA GLY A 31 17.18 -8.27 -9.71
C GLY A 31 15.93 -7.92 -10.50
N ILE A 32 15.25 -6.83 -10.13
CA ILE A 32 14.07 -6.36 -10.86
C ILE A 32 14.44 -6.00 -12.29
N THR A 33 15.52 -5.27 -12.49
CA THR A 33 16.03 -4.91 -13.83
C THR A 33 16.27 -6.15 -14.67
N SER A 34 16.82 -7.22 -14.09
CA SER A 34 17.10 -8.49 -14.79
C SER A 34 15.83 -9.21 -15.27
N LYS A 35 14.66 -8.88 -14.72
CA LYS A 35 13.36 -9.51 -15.05
C LYS A 35 12.45 -8.65 -15.91
N LEU A 36 12.92 -7.50 -16.39
CA LEU A 36 12.10 -6.61 -17.22
C LEU A 36 11.66 -7.26 -18.54
N ASP A 37 12.50 -8.10 -19.15
CA ASP A 37 12.13 -8.81 -20.37
C ASP A 37 10.99 -9.82 -20.11
N TYR A 38 11.03 -10.51 -18.97
CA TYR A 38 9.94 -11.37 -18.52
C TYR A 38 8.63 -10.60 -18.39
N LEU A 39 8.68 -9.44 -17.71
CA LEU A 39 7.50 -8.60 -17.51
C LEU A 39 6.96 -8.01 -18.82
N ALA A 40 7.85 -7.56 -19.71
CA ALA A 40 7.48 -7.07 -21.02
C ALA A 40 6.77 -8.15 -21.85
N LYS A 41 7.31 -9.37 -21.84
CA LYS A 41 6.73 -10.52 -22.53
C LYS A 41 5.36 -10.91 -21.96
N LEU A 42 5.17 -10.73 -20.64
CA LEU A 42 3.88 -10.96 -19.99
C LEU A 42 2.82 -9.93 -20.42
N GLY A 43 3.24 -8.80 -20.97
CA GLY A 43 2.33 -7.71 -21.40
C GLY A 43 2.22 -6.57 -20.41
N ILE A 44 3.14 -6.50 -19.45
CA ILE A 44 3.15 -5.44 -18.42
C ILE A 44 3.58 -4.11 -19.04
N THR A 45 2.87 -3.05 -18.72
CA THR A 45 3.17 -1.69 -19.20
C THR A 45 3.51 -0.71 -18.08
N ALA A 46 3.31 -1.10 -16.83
CA ALA A 46 3.73 -0.33 -15.68
C ALA A 46 4.06 -1.26 -14.52
N ILE A 47 5.02 -0.87 -13.71
CA ILE A 47 5.40 -1.59 -12.48
C ILE A 47 5.11 -0.67 -11.30
N TRP A 48 4.25 -1.13 -10.39
CA TRP A 48 4.14 -0.51 -9.08
C TRP A 48 5.20 -1.14 -8.18
N LEU A 49 6.16 -0.33 -7.77
CA LEU A 49 7.26 -0.75 -6.91
C LEU A 49 6.89 -0.41 -5.47
N SER A 50 6.72 -1.42 -4.60
CA SER A 50 6.57 -1.20 -3.17
C SER A 50 7.81 -0.47 -2.63
N PRO A 51 7.74 0.22 -1.47
CA PRO A 51 8.78 1.17 -1.08
C PRO A 51 10.19 0.61 -1.09
N VAL A 52 11.11 1.34 -1.72
CA VAL A 52 12.56 1.03 -1.77
C VAL A 52 13.41 2.10 -1.09
N TYR A 53 12.76 3.10 -0.49
CA TYR A 53 13.43 4.20 0.18
C TYR A 53 14.18 3.73 1.42
N ASP A 54 15.14 4.54 1.89
CA ASP A 54 15.84 4.25 3.13
C ASP A 54 14.84 4.09 4.29
N SER A 55 14.97 2.98 5.01
CA SER A 55 14.01 2.55 6.02
C SER A 55 14.65 1.56 6.99
N PRO A 56 14.34 1.62 8.30
CA PRO A 56 14.74 0.58 9.23
C PRO A 56 13.94 -0.72 9.10
N MET A 57 12.95 -0.77 8.20
CA MET A 57 12.16 -1.96 7.88
C MET A 57 11.28 -2.50 9.02
N ASP A 58 10.81 -1.64 9.91
CA ASP A 58 9.85 -2.01 10.95
C ASP A 58 8.54 -2.53 10.33
N ASP A 59 8.06 -1.87 9.27
CA ASP A 59 6.90 -2.29 8.47
C ASP A 59 7.30 -2.52 7.01
N ASN A 60 8.40 -3.22 6.81
CA ASN A 60 8.89 -3.65 5.49
C ASN A 60 8.95 -2.54 4.43
N GLY A 61 9.44 -1.36 4.82
CA GLY A 61 9.64 -0.22 3.93
C GLY A 61 8.54 0.84 4.01
N TYR A 62 7.41 0.56 4.63
CA TYR A 62 6.34 1.57 4.82
C TYR A 62 6.62 2.50 6.00
N ASP A 63 7.79 2.39 6.62
CA ASP A 63 8.37 3.28 7.62
C ASP A 63 9.59 3.95 6.97
N ILE A 64 9.39 5.11 6.37
CA ILE A 64 10.41 5.76 5.53
C ILE A 64 11.27 6.71 6.37
N ALA A 65 12.60 6.48 6.35
CA ALA A 65 13.58 7.32 7.04
C ALA A 65 14.12 8.45 6.14
N ASP A 66 14.19 8.24 4.82
CA ASP A 66 14.61 9.24 3.86
C ASP A 66 13.94 8.96 2.50
N TYR A 67 13.07 9.88 2.07
CA TYR A 67 12.32 9.74 0.82
C TYR A 67 13.19 9.88 -0.44
N GLN A 68 14.39 10.43 -0.33
CA GLN A 68 15.28 10.70 -1.47
C GLN A 68 16.55 9.86 -1.43
N ALA A 69 16.51 8.74 -0.70
CA ALA A 69 17.58 7.76 -0.63
C ALA A 69 17.02 6.36 -0.82
N ILE A 70 17.83 5.46 -1.33
CA ILE A 70 17.47 4.05 -1.53
C ILE A 70 18.00 3.23 -0.34
N ALA A 71 17.18 2.32 0.17
CA ALA A 71 17.61 1.39 1.22
C ALA A 71 18.77 0.52 0.71
N ALA A 72 19.84 0.45 1.49
CA ALA A 72 21.05 -0.28 1.09
C ALA A 72 20.80 -1.76 0.77
N ILE A 73 19.79 -2.37 1.41
CA ILE A 73 19.42 -3.77 1.14
C ILE A 73 18.90 -3.97 -0.28
N PHE A 74 18.39 -2.93 -0.93
CA PHE A 74 17.83 -3.01 -2.29
C PHE A 74 18.80 -2.52 -3.36
N GLY A 75 19.84 -1.79 -2.98
CA GLY A 75 20.82 -1.25 -3.91
C GLY A 75 21.09 0.23 -3.71
N THR A 76 21.41 0.90 -4.80
CA THR A 76 21.84 2.31 -4.82
C THR A 76 20.87 3.15 -5.65
N MET A 77 21.03 4.49 -5.56
CA MET A 77 20.29 5.39 -6.44
C MET A 77 20.63 5.16 -7.92
N GLU A 78 21.87 4.78 -8.23
CA GLU A 78 22.25 4.40 -9.59
C GLU A 78 21.48 3.17 -10.08
N ASP A 79 21.29 2.18 -9.22
CA ASP A 79 20.47 0.99 -9.53
C ASP A 79 19.02 1.38 -9.82
N MET A 80 18.49 2.36 -9.08
CA MET A 80 17.13 2.87 -9.30
C MET A 80 17.03 3.62 -10.62
N ASP A 81 17.99 4.48 -10.91
CA ASP A 81 18.06 5.22 -12.17
C ASP A 81 18.15 4.25 -13.36
N GLN A 82 18.92 3.18 -13.23
CA GLN A 82 19.03 2.15 -14.24
C GLN A 82 17.71 1.40 -14.45
N LEU A 83 17.01 1.08 -13.38
CA LEU A 83 15.69 0.44 -13.47
C LEU A 83 14.72 1.32 -14.27
N ILE A 84 14.65 2.61 -13.95
CA ILE A 84 13.77 3.56 -14.65
C ILE A 84 14.13 3.60 -16.15
N ALA A 85 15.42 3.72 -16.47
CA ALA A 85 15.89 3.81 -17.85
C ALA A 85 15.64 2.53 -18.64
N GLU A 86 15.94 1.37 -18.06
CA GLU A 86 15.76 0.07 -18.72
C GLU A 86 14.26 -0.27 -18.89
N ALA A 87 13.43 0.09 -17.93
CA ALA A 87 11.98 -0.04 -18.04
C ALA A 87 11.43 0.81 -19.20
N LYS A 88 11.90 2.04 -19.30
CA LYS A 88 11.51 2.98 -20.37
C LYS A 88 11.82 2.44 -21.77
N LYS A 89 12.95 1.78 -21.94
CA LYS A 89 13.33 1.13 -23.22
C LYS A 89 12.33 0.06 -23.66
N ARG A 90 11.57 -0.49 -22.70
CA ARG A 90 10.59 -1.55 -22.93
C ARG A 90 9.14 -1.03 -22.82
N ASP A 91 8.97 0.29 -22.88
CA ASP A 91 7.68 0.96 -22.70
C ASP A 91 6.98 0.59 -21.38
N ILE A 92 7.77 0.38 -20.33
CA ILE A 92 7.29 0.11 -18.98
C ILE A 92 7.57 1.34 -18.11
N ARG A 93 6.54 1.84 -17.44
CA ARG A 93 6.64 2.98 -16.53
C ARG A 93 6.79 2.49 -15.09
N ILE A 94 7.55 3.19 -14.29
CA ILE A 94 7.74 2.86 -12.86
C ILE A 94 6.80 3.74 -12.03
N ILE A 95 5.93 3.11 -11.27
CA ILE A 95 5.01 3.76 -10.33
C ILE A 95 5.61 3.60 -8.93
N MET A 96 5.96 4.73 -8.29
CA MET A 96 6.54 4.70 -6.95
C MET A 96 5.46 4.65 -5.88
N ASP A 97 5.72 3.94 -4.80
CA ASP A 97 4.84 3.95 -3.64
C ASP A 97 5.05 5.25 -2.85
N LEU A 98 3.98 6.00 -2.64
CA LEU A 98 4.00 7.28 -1.93
C LEU A 98 3.39 7.08 -0.54
N VAL A 99 4.23 7.08 0.48
CA VAL A 99 3.84 6.86 1.87
C VAL A 99 3.98 8.19 2.61
N VAL A 100 2.90 8.97 2.63
CA VAL A 100 2.93 10.35 3.16
C VAL A 100 1.95 10.58 4.31
N ASN A 101 1.28 9.53 4.78
CA ASN A 101 0.50 9.61 6.01
C ASN A 101 1.39 9.64 7.25
N HIS A 102 2.56 8.99 7.19
CA HIS A 102 3.50 8.85 8.31
C HIS A 102 4.92 8.71 7.80
N THR A 103 5.89 8.84 8.68
CA THR A 103 7.31 8.52 8.41
C THR A 103 7.81 7.49 9.40
N SER A 104 9.05 7.00 9.22
CA SER A 104 9.77 6.31 10.27
C SER A 104 10.03 7.27 11.44
N ASP A 105 10.12 6.74 12.65
CA ASP A 105 10.60 7.50 13.81
C ASP A 105 12.11 7.84 13.70
N GLU A 106 12.80 7.21 12.75
CA GLU A 106 14.21 7.52 12.43
C GLU A 106 14.36 8.55 11.31
N HIS A 107 13.25 9.05 10.76
CA HIS A 107 13.30 10.17 9.81
C HIS A 107 13.86 11.42 10.49
N ALA A 108 14.73 12.14 9.80
CA ALA A 108 15.37 13.34 10.35
C ALA A 108 14.38 14.37 10.92
N TRP A 109 13.20 14.51 10.30
CA TRP A 109 12.15 15.40 10.81
C TRP A 109 11.67 14.97 12.20
N PHE A 110 11.45 13.67 12.41
CA PHE A 110 10.97 13.18 13.69
C PHE A 110 12.06 13.23 14.77
N VAL A 111 13.28 12.84 14.41
CA VAL A 111 14.44 12.93 15.32
C VAL A 111 14.60 14.38 15.82
N ASN A 112 14.55 15.35 14.91
CA ASN A 112 14.64 16.77 15.28
C ASN A 112 13.42 17.24 16.08
N ALA A 113 12.23 16.77 15.74
CA ALA A 113 11.01 17.09 16.49
C ALA A 113 11.11 16.65 17.96
N CYS A 114 11.71 15.48 18.22
CA CYS A 114 11.90 14.96 19.57
C CYS A 114 13.04 15.69 20.32
N GLU A 115 14.16 15.92 19.65
CA GLU A 115 15.33 16.56 20.26
C GLU A 115 15.12 18.06 20.50
N ASN A 116 14.40 18.72 19.62
CA ASN A 116 14.13 20.15 19.67
C ASN A 116 12.62 20.42 19.58
N PRO A 117 11.87 20.36 20.70
CA PRO A 117 10.43 20.60 20.69
C PRO A 117 10.02 21.98 20.16
N ASP A 118 10.93 22.94 20.12
CA ASP A 118 10.68 24.27 19.56
C ASP A 118 11.03 24.39 18.07
N SER A 119 11.51 23.31 17.45
CA SER A 119 11.88 23.32 16.03
C SER A 119 10.65 23.37 15.11
N PRO A 120 10.79 23.88 13.86
CA PRO A 120 9.70 23.82 12.89
C PRO A 120 9.19 22.40 12.63
N GLU A 121 10.06 21.39 12.70
CA GLU A 121 9.72 19.99 12.45
C GLU A 121 8.82 19.39 13.53
N ARG A 122 8.78 20.00 14.73
CA ARG A 122 7.87 19.55 15.79
C ARG A 122 6.43 19.49 15.27
N ASP A 123 5.99 20.52 14.56
CA ASP A 123 4.63 20.63 14.04
C ASP A 123 4.40 19.85 12.72
N TYR A 124 5.41 19.14 12.25
CA TYR A 124 5.25 18.18 11.15
C TYR A 124 4.53 16.90 11.61
N TYR A 125 4.47 16.70 12.93
CA TYR A 125 3.80 15.57 13.57
C TYR A 125 2.71 16.07 14.50
N ILE A 126 1.91 15.16 15.06
CA ILE A 126 0.76 15.52 15.86
C ILE A 126 1.05 15.17 17.33
N TRP A 127 1.12 16.20 18.17
CA TRP A 127 1.45 16.09 19.59
C TRP A 127 0.30 16.58 20.46
N ARG A 128 0.04 15.88 21.59
CA ARG A 128 -0.97 16.27 22.57
C ARG A 128 -0.44 16.04 23.97
N ASP A 129 -0.91 16.86 24.91
CA ASP A 129 -0.56 16.70 26.33
C ASP A 129 -1.19 15.44 26.92
N GLU A 130 -2.36 15.08 26.43
CA GLU A 130 -3.14 13.93 26.88
C GLU A 130 -3.64 13.13 25.67
N PRO A 131 -3.57 11.78 25.73
CA PRO A 131 -4.13 10.95 24.68
C PRO A 131 -5.64 10.88 24.77
N ASN A 132 -6.32 10.64 23.64
CA ASN A 132 -7.70 10.18 23.66
C ASN A 132 -7.76 8.66 23.44
N ASP A 133 -8.95 8.11 23.21
CA ASP A 133 -9.13 6.65 23.06
C ASP A 133 -8.93 6.09 21.65
N LEU A 134 -8.37 6.87 20.74
CA LEU A 134 -8.05 6.37 19.40
C LEU A 134 -7.09 5.18 19.48
N GLU A 135 -7.36 4.18 18.66
CA GLU A 135 -6.56 2.94 18.59
C GLU A 135 -5.74 2.88 17.31
N SER A 136 -4.55 2.27 17.41
CA SER A 136 -3.72 1.94 16.25
C SER A 136 -4.35 0.80 15.46
N ILE A 137 -4.18 0.82 14.15
CA ILE A 137 -4.57 -0.28 13.26
C ILE A 137 -3.76 -1.55 13.60
N PHE A 138 -2.55 -1.40 14.13
CA PHE A 138 -1.70 -2.51 14.58
C PHE A 138 -1.87 -2.86 16.05
N SER A 139 -3.01 -2.51 16.65
CA SER A 139 -3.38 -2.75 18.04
C SER A 139 -2.78 -1.75 19.04
N GLY A 140 -3.49 -1.56 20.13
CA GLY A 140 -3.10 -0.65 21.21
C GLY A 140 -3.46 0.80 20.92
N SER A 141 -3.01 1.69 21.83
CA SER A 141 -3.27 3.12 21.69
C SER A 141 -2.64 3.70 20.42
N ALA A 142 -3.31 4.65 19.80
CA ALA A 142 -2.75 5.44 18.70
C ALA A 142 -1.77 6.52 19.18
N TRP A 143 -1.52 6.60 20.48
CA TRP A 143 -0.67 7.62 21.08
C TRP A 143 0.49 6.98 21.84
N GLU A 144 1.70 7.53 21.65
CA GLU A 144 2.91 7.09 22.35
C GLU A 144 3.51 8.26 23.12
N TYR A 145 3.87 8.01 24.39
CA TYR A 145 4.45 9.02 25.28
C TYR A 145 5.91 9.30 24.91
N ASP A 146 6.24 10.58 24.80
CA ASP A 146 7.61 11.06 24.64
C ASP A 146 8.11 11.66 25.96
N GLU A 147 9.03 10.96 26.63
CA GLU A 147 9.53 11.35 27.94
C GLU A 147 10.23 12.71 27.94
N LYS A 148 10.89 13.08 26.83
CA LYS A 148 11.64 14.35 26.75
C LYS A 148 10.72 15.55 26.81
N SER A 149 9.60 15.54 26.10
CA SER A 149 8.67 16.68 26.03
C SER A 149 7.47 16.56 26.96
N GLY A 150 7.20 15.34 27.48
CA GLY A 150 5.99 15.10 28.28
C GLY A 150 4.71 15.09 27.47
N GLN A 151 4.81 14.99 26.16
CA GLN A 151 3.67 14.91 25.26
C GLN A 151 3.55 13.54 24.59
N TYR A 152 2.40 13.28 23.98
CA TYR A 152 2.11 12.07 23.22
C TYR A 152 2.08 12.41 21.74
N TYR A 153 2.71 11.56 20.89
CA TYR A 153 2.57 11.69 19.43
C TYR A 153 1.60 10.64 18.88
N LEU A 154 0.93 11.01 17.78
CA LEU A 154 -0.04 10.14 17.11
C LEU A 154 0.66 9.16 16.19
N HIS A 155 0.22 7.89 16.22
CA HIS A 155 0.61 6.86 15.25
C HIS A 155 -0.58 5.92 15.00
N PHE A 156 -1.17 5.97 13.82
CA PHE A 156 -2.25 5.03 13.47
C PHE A 156 -1.74 3.64 13.10
N PHE A 157 -0.45 3.50 12.83
CA PHE A 157 0.21 2.23 12.57
C PHE A 157 1.16 1.90 13.72
N SER A 158 2.37 1.43 13.44
CA SER A 158 3.36 1.16 14.50
C SER A 158 3.74 2.45 15.24
N LYS A 159 4.11 2.33 16.51
CA LYS A 159 4.71 3.44 17.27
C LYS A 159 5.99 3.97 16.62
N LYS A 160 6.60 3.17 15.73
CA LYS A 160 7.75 3.56 14.92
C LYS A 160 7.35 4.24 13.61
N GLN A 161 6.06 4.54 13.42
CA GLN A 161 5.51 5.21 12.24
C GLN A 161 4.67 6.42 12.66
N PRO A 162 5.29 7.48 13.21
CA PRO A 162 4.54 8.67 13.63
C PRO A 162 3.81 9.32 12.46
N ASP A 163 2.55 9.68 12.69
CA ASP A 163 1.68 10.30 11.69
C ASP A 163 2.10 11.74 11.41
N LEU A 164 2.05 12.12 10.13
CA LEU A 164 2.34 13.47 9.68
C LEU A 164 1.13 14.38 9.84
N ASN A 165 1.40 15.64 10.16
CA ASN A 165 0.42 16.69 10.34
C ASN A 165 0.21 17.47 9.04
N TRP A 166 -0.75 17.04 8.23
CA TRP A 166 -1.04 17.68 6.94
C TRP A 166 -1.64 19.09 7.05
N GLU A 167 -2.07 19.52 8.23
CA GLU A 167 -2.49 20.89 8.46
C GLU A 167 -1.31 21.88 8.33
N ASN A 168 -0.08 21.39 8.51
CA ASN A 168 1.13 22.19 8.40
C ASN A 168 1.51 22.39 6.93
N GLU A 169 1.42 23.65 6.44
CA GLU A 169 1.73 23.98 5.05
C GLU A 169 3.18 23.67 4.68
N LYS A 170 4.13 23.93 5.59
CA LYS A 170 5.56 23.67 5.32
C LYS A 170 5.82 22.18 5.12
N LEU A 171 5.13 21.32 5.89
CA LEU A 171 5.19 19.88 5.70
C LEU A 171 4.68 19.50 4.30
N ARG A 172 3.52 20.03 3.91
CA ARG A 172 2.94 19.74 2.59
C ARG A 172 3.93 20.13 1.48
N GLN A 173 4.56 21.30 1.59
CA GLN A 173 5.56 21.74 0.60
C GLN A 173 6.78 20.82 0.55
N LYS A 174 7.24 20.31 1.69
CA LYS A 174 8.32 19.31 1.74
C LYS A 174 7.95 18.02 1.03
N ILE A 175 6.72 17.57 1.19
CA ILE A 175 6.21 16.39 0.50
C ILE A 175 6.17 16.64 -1.01
N TYR A 176 5.68 17.78 -1.45
CA TYR A 176 5.59 18.09 -2.89
C TYR A 176 6.98 18.24 -3.52
N GLU A 177 7.95 18.80 -2.81
CA GLU A 177 9.36 18.85 -3.26
C GLU A 177 9.91 17.44 -3.48
N MET A 178 9.64 16.54 -2.55
CA MET A 178 10.05 15.13 -2.66
C MET A 178 9.38 14.44 -3.84
N MET A 179 8.09 14.67 -4.04
CA MET A 179 7.37 14.10 -5.18
C MET A 179 7.95 14.59 -6.51
N ASN A 180 8.24 15.87 -6.62
CA ASN A 180 8.83 16.46 -7.82
C ASN A 180 10.25 15.94 -8.08
N TYR A 181 11.02 15.65 -7.03
CA TYR A 181 12.31 14.99 -7.18
C TYR A 181 12.18 13.66 -7.96
N TRP A 182 11.20 12.83 -7.59
CA TRP A 182 10.97 11.55 -8.26
C TRP A 182 10.36 11.70 -9.65
N ILE A 183 9.46 12.68 -9.83
CA ILE A 183 8.91 13.02 -11.15
C ILE A 183 10.03 13.41 -12.10
N ASP A 184 10.96 14.25 -11.65
CA ASP A 184 12.10 14.70 -12.45
C ASP A 184 13.05 13.55 -12.83
N LYS A 185 13.07 12.47 -12.06
CA LYS A 185 13.81 11.26 -12.42
C LYS A 185 13.16 10.47 -13.55
N GLY A 186 11.94 10.75 -13.91
CA GLY A 186 11.25 10.11 -15.01
C GLY A 186 10.33 8.95 -14.62
N ILE A 187 9.85 8.91 -13.38
CA ILE A 187 8.86 7.91 -12.98
C ILE A 187 7.51 8.15 -13.68
N GLY A 188 6.66 7.12 -13.71
CA GLY A 188 5.38 7.15 -14.39
C GLY A 188 4.17 7.46 -13.51
N GLY A 189 4.39 7.65 -12.22
CA GLY A 189 3.30 7.99 -11.30
C GLY A 189 3.53 7.51 -9.87
N PHE A 190 2.43 7.56 -9.09
CA PHE A 190 2.46 7.19 -7.67
C PHE A 190 1.27 6.31 -7.29
N ARG A 191 1.55 5.30 -6.47
CA ARG A 191 0.53 4.63 -5.67
C ARG A 191 0.58 5.24 -4.27
N MET A 192 -0.55 5.72 -3.76
CA MET A 192 -0.60 6.52 -2.54
C MET A 192 -1.16 5.70 -1.38
N ASP A 193 -0.25 5.31 -0.49
CA ASP A 193 -0.54 4.50 0.69
C ASP A 193 -1.49 5.24 1.64
N VAL A 194 -2.55 4.57 2.07
CA VAL A 194 -3.59 5.06 3.00
C VAL A 194 -3.93 6.55 2.84
N ILE A 195 -4.06 6.98 1.61
CA ILE A 195 -4.19 8.40 1.29
C ILE A 195 -5.45 9.05 1.86
N ASP A 196 -6.48 8.26 2.14
CA ASP A 196 -7.71 8.73 2.76
C ASP A 196 -7.55 9.19 4.21
N MET A 197 -6.37 8.97 4.81
CA MET A 197 -6.07 9.31 6.21
C MET A 197 -5.34 10.65 6.38
N ILE A 198 -4.87 11.28 5.30
CA ILE A 198 -4.08 12.52 5.44
C ILE A 198 -4.88 13.71 5.98
N GLY A 199 -6.20 13.70 5.80
CA GLY A 199 -7.11 14.72 6.32
C GLY A 199 -7.62 14.46 7.74
N LYS A 200 -6.96 13.62 8.52
CA LYS A 200 -7.36 13.25 9.87
C LYS A 200 -7.53 14.46 10.79
N ILE A 201 -8.50 14.38 11.71
CA ILE A 201 -8.71 15.33 12.79
C ILE A 201 -8.79 14.52 14.10
N PRO A 202 -7.63 14.27 14.74
CA PRO A 202 -7.59 13.35 15.90
C PRO A 202 -8.47 13.77 17.06
N ASP A 203 -8.57 15.08 17.34
CA ASP A 203 -9.36 15.59 18.46
C ASP A 203 -10.88 15.36 18.26
N GLU A 204 -11.33 15.25 17.02
CA GLU A 204 -12.70 14.92 16.65
C GLU A 204 -12.88 13.43 16.31
N LYS A 205 -11.82 12.65 16.46
CA LYS A 205 -11.77 11.22 16.12
C LYS A 205 -12.10 10.92 14.66
N VAL A 206 -11.79 11.86 13.78
CA VAL A 206 -11.86 11.68 12.33
C VAL A 206 -10.56 11.07 11.85
N VAL A 207 -10.61 9.80 11.45
CA VAL A 207 -9.43 9.03 11.04
C VAL A 207 -9.22 9.11 9.52
N ASN A 208 -10.27 8.90 8.75
CA ASN A 208 -10.23 8.93 7.30
C ASN A 208 -11.37 9.78 6.73
N ASN A 209 -11.24 10.16 5.46
CA ASN A 209 -12.21 10.99 4.74
C ASN A 209 -12.54 12.31 5.44
N GLY A 210 -11.53 12.93 6.06
CA GLY A 210 -11.68 14.22 6.71
C GLY A 210 -12.01 15.34 5.72
N PRO A 211 -12.53 16.49 6.21
CA PRO A 211 -13.04 17.56 5.34
C PRO A 211 -11.95 18.23 4.48
N MET A 212 -10.69 18.15 4.90
CA MET A 212 -9.57 18.74 4.14
C MET A 212 -8.89 17.75 3.19
N LEU A 213 -9.30 16.49 3.15
CA LEU A 213 -8.68 15.46 2.31
C LEU A 213 -8.63 15.88 0.83
N HIS A 214 -9.78 16.19 0.25
CA HIS A 214 -9.86 16.56 -1.16
C HIS A 214 -9.19 17.90 -1.47
N PRO A 215 -9.31 18.94 -0.65
CA PRO A 215 -8.48 20.14 -0.80
C PRO A 215 -6.98 19.86 -0.81
N TYR A 216 -6.48 18.99 0.07
CA TYR A 216 -5.05 18.61 0.06
C TYR A 216 -4.66 17.87 -1.22
N LEU A 217 -5.51 16.98 -1.72
CA LEU A 217 -5.23 16.27 -2.98
C LEU A 217 -5.23 17.20 -4.19
N LYS A 218 -6.11 18.19 -4.23
CA LYS A 218 -6.12 19.21 -5.28
C LYS A 218 -4.84 20.06 -5.24
N GLU A 219 -4.39 20.45 -4.05
CA GLU A 219 -3.14 21.17 -3.88
C GLU A 219 -1.94 20.33 -4.34
N MET A 220 -1.89 19.06 -3.94
CA MET A 220 -0.85 18.11 -4.37
C MET A 220 -0.83 17.97 -5.90
N ASN A 221 -1.98 17.81 -6.52
CA ASN A 221 -2.13 17.71 -7.98
C ASN A 221 -1.52 18.96 -8.65
N GLN A 222 -1.93 20.16 -8.23
CA GLN A 222 -1.43 21.41 -8.79
C GLN A 222 0.07 21.57 -8.61
N ALA A 223 0.60 21.16 -7.46
CA ALA A 223 2.02 21.36 -7.12
C ALA A 223 2.94 20.33 -7.77
N THR A 224 2.42 19.17 -8.21
CA THR A 224 3.26 18.04 -8.65
C THR A 224 2.86 17.47 -10.00
N PHE A 225 1.90 16.56 -10.06
CA PHE A 225 1.63 15.72 -11.23
C PHE A 225 0.50 16.23 -12.14
N GLY A 226 -0.21 17.29 -11.78
CA GLY A 226 -1.50 17.66 -12.41
C GLY A 226 -1.45 17.97 -13.89
N ASP A 227 -0.36 18.59 -14.37
CA ASP A 227 -0.14 18.93 -15.77
C ASP A 227 0.73 17.91 -16.52
N LYS A 228 0.98 16.77 -15.91
CA LYS A 228 1.85 15.71 -16.44
C LYS A 228 1.04 14.44 -16.72
N ASP A 229 1.56 13.61 -17.62
CA ASP A 229 0.92 12.35 -18.02
C ASP A 229 1.32 11.22 -17.09
N LEU A 230 0.92 11.33 -15.81
CA LEU A 230 1.26 10.39 -14.77
C LEU A 230 0.03 9.69 -14.23
N LEU A 231 0.20 8.39 -13.91
CA LEU A 231 -0.83 7.61 -13.23
C LEU A 231 -0.74 7.83 -11.73
N THR A 232 -1.89 8.11 -11.09
CA THR A 232 -1.98 8.20 -9.65
C THR A 232 -3.12 7.32 -9.16
N VAL A 233 -2.83 6.46 -8.19
CA VAL A 233 -3.82 5.56 -7.59
C VAL A 233 -3.73 5.63 -6.08
N GLY A 234 -4.86 5.85 -5.41
CA GLY A 234 -4.93 5.96 -3.96
C GLY A 234 -5.46 4.68 -3.31
N GLU A 235 -4.86 4.29 -2.20
CA GLU A 235 -5.40 3.23 -1.35
C GLU A 235 -6.48 3.79 -0.45
N THR A 236 -7.73 3.32 -0.63
CA THR A 236 -8.89 3.80 0.13
C THR A 236 -9.78 2.62 0.53
N TRP A 237 -9.73 2.23 1.79
CA TRP A 237 -10.45 1.04 2.27
C TRP A 237 -11.97 1.22 2.36
N GLY A 238 -12.44 2.43 2.59
CA GLY A 238 -13.87 2.71 2.75
C GLY A 238 -14.55 3.30 1.53
N ALA A 239 -13.95 3.24 0.33
CA ALA A 239 -14.52 3.87 -0.85
C ALA A 239 -15.75 3.12 -1.36
N THR A 240 -16.79 3.90 -1.68
CA THR A 240 -17.93 3.51 -2.50
C THR A 240 -17.76 4.16 -3.88
N PRO A 241 -18.51 3.77 -4.92
CA PRO A 241 -18.43 4.47 -6.20
C PRO A 241 -18.61 5.97 -6.11
N GLU A 242 -19.52 6.42 -5.25
CA GLU A 242 -19.76 7.85 -5.02
C GLU A 242 -18.54 8.54 -4.41
N ILE A 243 -17.91 7.92 -3.40
CA ILE A 243 -16.68 8.45 -2.80
C ILE A 243 -15.53 8.40 -3.80
N ALA A 244 -15.39 7.32 -4.57
CA ALA A 244 -14.34 7.18 -5.57
C ALA A 244 -14.37 8.29 -6.61
N LYS A 245 -15.56 8.74 -7.02
CA LYS A 245 -15.71 9.86 -7.96
C LYS A 245 -15.08 11.15 -7.44
N LEU A 246 -15.10 11.39 -6.14
CA LEU A 246 -14.49 12.58 -5.55
C LEU A 246 -12.99 12.60 -5.82
N TYR A 247 -12.34 11.44 -5.83
CA TYR A 247 -10.90 11.33 -6.10
C TYR A 247 -10.57 11.32 -7.60
N SER A 248 -11.39 10.64 -8.41
CA SER A 248 -11.00 10.22 -9.76
C SER A 248 -11.78 10.89 -10.89
N ASP A 249 -12.76 11.74 -10.61
CA ASP A 249 -13.40 12.55 -11.63
C ASP A 249 -12.34 13.47 -12.26
N PRO A 250 -12.11 13.39 -13.60
CA PRO A 250 -11.09 14.22 -14.25
C PRO A 250 -11.28 15.72 -14.02
N LYS A 251 -12.49 16.19 -13.81
CA LYS A 251 -12.80 17.60 -13.52
C LYS A 251 -12.36 18.01 -12.12
N GLY A 252 -12.21 17.05 -11.20
CA GLY A 252 -11.82 17.30 -9.82
C GLY A 252 -10.34 17.61 -9.64
N GLN A 253 -9.49 17.22 -10.59
CA GLN A 253 -8.06 17.47 -10.56
C GLN A 253 -7.39 16.93 -9.29
N GLU A 254 -7.65 15.66 -8.98
CA GLU A 254 -7.04 14.95 -7.86
C GLU A 254 -6.26 13.74 -8.35
N LEU A 255 -6.82 12.52 -8.32
CA LEU A 255 -6.13 11.29 -8.71
C LEU A 255 -6.70 10.69 -9.99
N SER A 256 -5.99 9.73 -10.58
CA SER A 256 -6.49 8.98 -11.74
C SER A 256 -7.55 7.96 -11.34
N MET A 257 -7.37 7.29 -10.20
CA MET A 257 -8.23 6.22 -9.70
C MET A 257 -7.94 5.95 -8.24
N VAL A 258 -8.76 5.09 -7.61
CA VAL A 258 -8.50 4.58 -6.27
C VAL A 258 -8.68 3.07 -6.25
N PHE A 259 -7.97 2.41 -5.33
CA PHE A 259 -8.28 1.04 -4.97
C PHE A 259 -9.48 1.03 -4.03
N GLN A 260 -10.49 0.24 -4.35
CA GLN A 260 -11.60 -0.04 -3.45
C GLN A 260 -11.44 -1.46 -2.91
N PHE A 261 -12.00 -1.74 -1.75
CA PHE A 261 -11.81 -3.00 -1.06
C PHE A 261 -13.13 -3.71 -0.70
N GLU A 262 -14.25 -3.32 -1.27
CA GLU A 262 -15.54 -3.94 -0.95
C GLU A 262 -15.52 -5.45 -1.25
N HIS A 263 -14.95 -5.85 -2.38
CA HIS A 263 -14.83 -7.28 -2.73
C HIS A 263 -13.85 -8.02 -1.80
N ILE A 264 -12.80 -7.34 -1.35
CA ILE A 264 -11.83 -7.92 -0.42
C ILE A 264 -12.45 -8.13 0.96
N CYS A 265 -13.33 -7.23 1.41
CA CYS A 265 -14.01 -7.36 2.69
C CYS A 265 -14.90 -8.61 2.79
N LEU A 266 -15.22 -9.25 1.67
CA LEU A 266 -15.90 -10.56 1.66
C LEU A 266 -15.01 -11.69 2.20
N GLN A 267 -13.71 -11.46 2.36
CA GLN A 267 -12.77 -12.39 2.99
C GLN A 267 -12.86 -12.39 4.51
N TYR A 268 -13.61 -11.46 5.08
CA TYR A 268 -13.78 -11.30 6.52
C TYR A 268 -15.22 -11.60 6.93
N GLN A 269 -15.42 -12.13 8.13
CA GLN A 269 -16.75 -12.27 8.70
C GLN A 269 -17.32 -10.89 8.99
N GLU A 270 -18.57 -10.67 8.64
CA GLU A 270 -19.23 -9.37 8.75
C GLU A 270 -19.16 -8.82 10.18
N GLY A 271 -18.68 -7.57 10.31
CA GLY A 271 -18.56 -6.89 11.59
C GLY A 271 -17.42 -7.39 12.49
N GLN A 272 -16.57 -8.28 12.00
CA GLN A 272 -15.46 -8.85 12.75
C GLN A 272 -14.11 -8.36 12.24
N PRO A 273 -13.05 -8.36 13.08
CA PRO A 273 -11.70 -8.10 12.63
C PRO A 273 -11.24 -9.10 11.56
N LYS A 274 -10.24 -8.72 10.77
CA LYS A 274 -9.74 -9.53 9.65
C LYS A 274 -9.34 -10.96 10.05
N TRP A 275 -8.92 -11.18 11.30
CA TRP A 275 -8.49 -12.49 11.79
C TRP A 275 -9.64 -13.50 11.90
N HIS A 276 -10.88 -13.02 11.87
CA HIS A 276 -12.08 -13.83 11.70
C HIS A 276 -12.40 -13.91 10.21
N TYR A 277 -11.64 -14.72 9.51
CA TYR A 277 -11.71 -14.82 8.06
C TYR A 277 -12.95 -15.57 7.57
N GLN A 278 -13.29 -15.36 6.30
CA GLN A 278 -14.38 -16.05 5.58
C GLN A 278 -13.82 -16.64 4.29
N LYS A 279 -13.58 -17.96 4.26
CA LYS A 279 -13.06 -18.65 3.07
C LYS A 279 -14.13 -18.98 2.05
N GLU A 280 -15.38 -19.11 2.47
CA GLU A 280 -16.48 -19.38 1.55
C GLU A 280 -16.87 -18.10 0.82
N LEU A 281 -16.65 -18.08 -0.50
CA LEU A 281 -16.97 -16.92 -1.32
C LEU A 281 -18.49 -16.78 -1.50
N ASN A 282 -19.02 -15.63 -1.12
CA ASN A 282 -20.39 -15.24 -1.46
C ASN A 282 -20.42 -14.69 -2.88
N ILE A 283 -20.64 -15.57 -3.85
CA ILE A 283 -20.62 -15.23 -5.29
C ILE A 283 -21.69 -14.20 -5.64
N ALA A 284 -22.85 -14.28 -5.03
CA ALA A 284 -23.93 -13.32 -5.28
C ALA A 284 -23.53 -11.90 -4.89
N LYS A 285 -22.91 -11.75 -3.71
CA LYS A 285 -22.39 -10.45 -3.24
C LYS A 285 -21.23 -9.95 -4.10
N LEU A 286 -20.35 -10.85 -4.51
CA LEU A 286 -19.22 -10.47 -5.40
C LEU A 286 -19.74 -9.90 -6.72
N LYS A 287 -20.72 -10.56 -7.33
CA LYS A 287 -21.36 -10.07 -8.57
C LYS A 287 -22.02 -8.71 -8.38
N GLU A 288 -22.70 -8.53 -7.26
CA GLU A 288 -23.36 -7.28 -6.89
C GLU A 288 -22.36 -6.13 -6.78
N ILE A 289 -21.23 -6.37 -6.09
CA ILE A 289 -20.17 -5.40 -5.91
C ILE A 289 -19.54 -5.02 -7.26
N PHE A 290 -19.15 -6.01 -8.07
CA PHE A 290 -18.54 -5.73 -9.36
C PHE A 290 -19.51 -5.06 -10.32
N ASN A 291 -20.77 -5.46 -10.35
CA ASN A 291 -21.78 -4.81 -11.16
C ASN A 291 -21.94 -3.33 -10.77
N LYS A 292 -22.01 -3.05 -9.48
CA LYS A 292 -22.09 -1.69 -8.95
C LYS A 292 -20.93 -0.83 -9.43
N TRP A 293 -19.69 -1.31 -9.24
CA TRP A 293 -18.50 -0.55 -9.62
C TRP A 293 -18.36 -0.38 -11.13
N GLN A 294 -18.73 -1.41 -11.92
CA GLN A 294 -18.67 -1.33 -13.39
C GLN A 294 -19.73 -0.41 -13.97
N THR A 295 -20.88 -0.27 -13.33
CA THR A 295 -22.00 0.55 -13.85
C THR A 295 -22.02 1.97 -13.28
N GLU A 296 -21.58 2.17 -12.05
CA GLU A 296 -21.66 3.46 -11.37
C GLU A 296 -20.40 4.33 -11.52
N LEU A 297 -19.27 3.75 -11.92
CA LEU A 297 -18.02 4.48 -12.14
C LEU A 297 -17.63 4.41 -13.62
N GLY A 298 -18.04 5.43 -14.40
CA GLY A 298 -17.78 5.51 -15.83
C GLY A 298 -16.52 6.29 -16.17
N VAL A 299 -16.10 6.25 -17.45
CA VAL A 299 -14.86 6.91 -17.92
C VAL A 299 -14.89 8.43 -17.79
N ASP A 300 -16.08 9.03 -17.79
CA ASP A 300 -16.24 10.49 -17.72
C ASP A 300 -16.19 11.03 -16.30
N ASP A 301 -16.41 10.18 -15.29
CA ASP A 301 -16.49 10.60 -13.89
C ASP A 301 -15.57 9.80 -12.97
N GLY A 302 -14.75 8.92 -13.52
CA GLY A 302 -13.78 8.14 -12.77
C GLY A 302 -13.20 7.00 -13.58
N TRP A 303 -12.46 6.12 -12.91
CA TRP A 303 -11.88 4.92 -13.52
C TRP A 303 -11.66 3.85 -12.48
N ASN A 304 -11.97 2.59 -12.81
CA ASN A 304 -11.76 1.47 -11.91
C ASN A 304 -10.30 1.01 -11.90
N SER A 305 -9.78 0.68 -10.73
CA SER A 305 -8.62 -0.18 -10.56
C SER A 305 -9.12 -1.59 -10.24
N LEU A 306 -8.49 -2.59 -10.83
CA LEU A 306 -8.93 -3.99 -10.73
C LEU A 306 -7.82 -4.82 -10.11
N PHE A 307 -8.10 -5.54 -9.03
CA PHE A 307 -7.09 -6.38 -8.39
C PHE A 307 -7.72 -7.50 -7.56
N TRP A 308 -6.97 -8.60 -7.40
CA TRP A 308 -7.29 -9.66 -6.44
C TRP A 308 -6.31 -9.69 -5.28
N ASN A 309 -5.03 -9.44 -5.56
CA ASN A 309 -3.93 -9.60 -4.61
C ASN A 309 -3.12 -8.32 -4.47
N ASN A 310 -2.50 -8.17 -3.32
CA ASN A 310 -1.43 -7.20 -3.09
C ASN A 310 -0.54 -7.71 -1.94
N HIS A 311 0.43 -6.91 -1.53
CA HIS A 311 1.37 -7.26 -0.47
C HIS A 311 0.76 -7.36 0.93
N ASP A 312 -0.51 -6.99 1.10
CA ASP A 312 -1.23 -7.00 2.38
C ASP A 312 -2.30 -8.09 2.46
N LEU A 313 -2.50 -8.85 1.39
CA LEU A 313 -3.62 -9.78 1.25
C LEU A 313 -3.13 -11.22 1.06
N PRO A 314 -3.92 -12.20 1.50
CA PRO A 314 -3.63 -13.60 1.18
C PRO A 314 -3.80 -13.84 -0.31
N ARG A 315 -3.18 -14.92 -0.81
CA ARG A 315 -3.30 -15.30 -2.22
C ARG A 315 -4.74 -15.70 -2.54
N ILE A 316 -5.30 -15.09 -3.59
CA ILE A 316 -6.70 -15.32 -3.97
C ILE A 316 -6.99 -16.80 -4.26
N VAL A 317 -6.06 -17.51 -4.85
CA VAL A 317 -6.18 -18.93 -5.18
C VAL A 317 -6.38 -19.77 -3.90
N SER A 318 -5.72 -19.36 -2.81
CA SER A 318 -5.82 -20.09 -1.54
C SER A 318 -7.05 -19.75 -0.74
N ILE A 319 -7.52 -18.46 -0.77
CA ILE A 319 -8.67 -18.08 0.05
C ILE A 319 -10.01 -18.42 -0.61
N TRP A 320 -10.14 -18.24 -1.92
CA TRP A 320 -11.41 -18.47 -2.62
C TRP A 320 -11.34 -19.52 -3.72
N GLY A 321 -10.15 -19.87 -4.18
CA GLY A 321 -9.96 -20.90 -5.18
C GLY A 321 -9.62 -22.25 -4.59
N ASN A 322 -9.31 -23.20 -5.48
CA ASN A 322 -8.73 -24.47 -5.11
C ASN A 322 -7.21 -24.38 -5.36
N ASP A 323 -6.42 -24.46 -4.29
CA ASP A 323 -4.96 -24.33 -4.35
C ASP A 323 -4.24 -25.69 -4.42
N GLN A 324 -4.99 -26.76 -4.67
CA GLN A 324 -4.48 -28.12 -4.79
C GLN A 324 -4.62 -28.62 -6.24
N GLU A 325 -5.53 -29.53 -6.48
CA GLU A 325 -5.73 -30.17 -7.78
C GLU A 325 -6.09 -29.17 -8.90
N TYR A 326 -6.91 -28.16 -8.59
CA TYR A 326 -7.40 -27.18 -9.57
C TYR A 326 -6.76 -25.83 -9.44
N ARG A 327 -5.52 -25.76 -8.96
CA ARG A 327 -4.80 -24.50 -8.77
C ARG A 327 -4.70 -23.67 -10.07
N GLU A 328 -4.28 -24.29 -11.16
CA GLU A 328 -4.15 -23.59 -12.45
C GLU A 328 -5.49 -23.12 -12.99
N LYS A 329 -6.52 -23.94 -12.89
CA LYS A 329 -7.88 -23.57 -13.32
C LYS A 329 -8.44 -22.41 -12.50
N SER A 330 -8.22 -22.44 -11.18
CA SER A 330 -8.61 -21.35 -10.29
C SER A 330 -7.90 -20.06 -10.63
N ALA A 331 -6.59 -20.10 -10.81
CA ALA A 331 -5.79 -18.92 -11.18
C ALA A 331 -6.26 -18.32 -12.49
N LYS A 332 -6.52 -19.15 -13.50
CA LYS A 332 -7.03 -18.70 -14.81
C LYS A 332 -8.44 -18.10 -14.71
N ALA A 333 -9.32 -18.71 -13.89
CA ALA A 333 -10.67 -18.18 -13.69
C ALA A 333 -10.66 -16.79 -13.09
N PHE A 334 -9.84 -16.56 -12.07
CA PHE A 334 -9.67 -15.23 -11.46
C PHE A 334 -9.08 -14.23 -12.46
N ALA A 335 -8.09 -14.64 -13.25
CA ALA A 335 -7.49 -13.78 -14.27
C ALA A 335 -8.52 -13.38 -15.35
N ILE A 336 -9.31 -14.33 -15.84
CA ILE A 336 -10.35 -14.05 -16.83
C ILE A 336 -11.35 -13.02 -16.32
N LEU A 337 -11.86 -13.22 -15.11
CA LEU A 337 -12.81 -12.29 -14.52
C LEU A 337 -12.21 -10.89 -14.36
N LEU A 338 -10.98 -10.79 -13.86
CA LEU A 338 -10.35 -9.50 -13.63
C LEU A 338 -10.09 -8.75 -14.94
N HIS A 339 -9.43 -9.41 -15.88
CA HIS A 339 -8.93 -8.75 -17.11
C HIS A 339 -10.02 -8.45 -18.14
N LEU A 340 -11.20 -9.02 -18.01
CA LEU A 340 -12.34 -8.74 -18.91
C LEU A 340 -13.26 -7.63 -18.40
N MET A 341 -13.01 -7.09 -17.21
CA MET A 341 -13.73 -5.93 -16.68
C MET A 341 -13.10 -4.63 -17.20
N ARG A 342 -13.89 -3.54 -17.21
CA ARG A 342 -13.37 -2.21 -17.56
C ARG A 342 -12.63 -1.60 -16.38
N GLY A 343 -11.35 -1.27 -16.59
CA GLY A 343 -10.49 -0.66 -15.59
C GLY A 343 -9.04 -0.99 -15.86
N THR A 344 -8.16 -0.51 -14.98
CA THR A 344 -6.74 -0.83 -15.02
C THR A 344 -6.46 -2.01 -14.09
N PRO A 345 -6.03 -3.16 -14.63
CA PRO A 345 -5.71 -4.32 -13.79
C PRO A 345 -4.35 -4.16 -13.12
N TYR A 346 -4.28 -4.63 -11.88
CA TYR A 346 -3.07 -4.67 -11.06
C TYR A 346 -2.79 -6.14 -10.69
N ILE A 347 -1.71 -6.67 -11.23
CA ILE A 347 -1.26 -8.05 -10.98
C ILE A 347 -0.21 -8.00 -9.88
N TYR A 348 -0.39 -8.76 -8.81
CA TYR A 348 0.64 -8.89 -7.79
C TYR A 348 1.64 -10.00 -8.17
N GLN A 349 2.93 -9.79 -7.88
CA GLN A 349 3.98 -10.78 -8.17
C GLN A 349 3.57 -12.18 -7.73
N GLY A 350 3.71 -13.15 -8.63
CA GLY A 350 3.34 -14.54 -8.39
C GLY A 350 1.89 -14.89 -8.74
N GLU A 351 1.01 -13.90 -8.89
CA GLU A 351 -0.37 -14.15 -9.31
C GLU A 351 -0.42 -14.79 -10.69
N GLU A 352 0.44 -14.36 -11.60
CA GLU A 352 0.51 -14.86 -12.98
C GLU A 352 0.89 -16.34 -13.09
N ILE A 353 1.53 -16.88 -12.07
CA ILE A 353 1.89 -18.31 -11.99
C ILE A 353 1.08 -19.07 -10.94
N GLY A 354 0.05 -18.45 -10.40
CA GLY A 354 -0.86 -19.08 -9.46
C GLY A 354 -0.23 -19.43 -8.12
N MET A 355 0.68 -18.59 -7.61
CA MET A 355 1.27 -18.82 -6.29
C MET A 355 0.20 -18.87 -5.20
N THR A 356 0.41 -19.76 -4.24
CA THR A 356 -0.51 -20.03 -3.12
C THR A 356 0.00 -19.43 -1.82
N ASN A 357 -0.83 -19.46 -0.78
CA ASN A 357 -0.41 -19.21 0.59
C ASN A 357 0.66 -20.22 1.01
N TYR A 358 1.47 -19.83 1.98
CA TYR A 358 2.50 -20.70 2.56
C TYR A 358 1.99 -21.30 3.88
N PRO A 359 2.22 -22.61 4.14
CA PRO A 359 1.75 -23.26 5.36
C PRO A 359 2.65 -22.98 6.58
N PHE A 360 2.63 -21.76 7.09
CA PHE A 360 3.38 -21.39 8.28
C PHE A 360 3.03 -22.34 9.45
N GLU A 361 4.03 -22.90 10.10
CA GLU A 361 3.84 -23.87 11.19
C GLU A 361 3.95 -23.22 12.57
N THR A 362 4.89 -22.26 12.74
CA THR A 362 5.19 -21.62 14.02
C THR A 362 5.33 -20.11 13.86
N LEU A 363 5.19 -19.37 14.98
CA LEU A 363 5.39 -17.92 14.99
C LEU A 363 6.81 -17.51 14.60
N ASP A 364 7.80 -18.38 14.80
CA ASP A 364 9.19 -18.10 14.40
C ASP A 364 9.36 -17.90 12.90
N GLN A 365 8.45 -18.42 12.11
CA GLN A 365 8.44 -18.26 10.65
C GLN A 365 7.75 -16.97 10.19
N VAL A 366 7.06 -16.28 11.10
CA VAL A 366 6.26 -15.09 10.79
C VAL A 366 7.09 -13.84 11.04
N GLU A 367 7.19 -12.97 10.05
CA GLU A 367 7.95 -11.72 10.11
C GLU A 367 7.08 -10.47 10.16
N ASP A 368 5.83 -10.57 9.70
CA ASP A 368 4.92 -9.44 9.60
C ASP A 368 4.52 -8.88 10.98
N ILE A 369 4.77 -7.57 11.18
CA ILE A 369 4.46 -6.86 12.42
C ILE A 369 2.98 -6.95 12.79
N GLU A 370 2.07 -6.88 11.81
CA GLU A 370 0.63 -6.98 12.06
C GLU A 370 0.27 -8.34 12.64
N SER A 371 0.78 -9.41 12.04
CA SER A 371 0.55 -10.79 12.49
C SER A 371 1.15 -11.06 13.87
N LEU A 372 2.36 -10.56 14.12
CA LEU A 372 3.04 -10.74 15.41
C LEU A 372 2.33 -9.97 16.53
N ASN A 373 1.85 -8.76 16.25
CA ASN A 373 1.08 -7.97 17.23
C ASN A 373 -0.25 -8.64 17.54
N TYR A 374 -0.93 -9.15 16.51
CA TYR A 374 -2.16 -9.93 16.70
C TYR A 374 -1.89 -11.17 17.59
N ALA A 375 -0.85 -11.93 17.29
CA ALA A 375 -0.50 -13.13 18.06
C ALA A 375 -0.24 -12.82 19.54
N ARG A 376 0.55 -11.78 19.82
CA ARG A 376 0.85 -11.35 21.19
C ARG A 376 -0.44 -10.99 21.94
N GLU A 377 -1.28 -10.16 21.35
CA GLU A 377 -2.52 -9.69 21.96
C GLU A 377 -3.52 -10.84 22.18
N ALA A 378 -3.66 -11.73 21.20
CA ALA A 378 -4.54 -12.89 21.30
C ALA A 378 -4.07 -13.88 22.37
N LEU A 379 -2.76 -14.13 22.47
CA LEU A 379 -2.19 -14.97 23.54
C LEU A 379 -2.48 -14.39 24.92
N GLU A 380 -2.35 -13.08 25.10
CA GLU A 380 -2.68 -12.39 26.35
C GLU A 380 -4.15 -12.55 26.73
N LYS A 381 -5.03 -12.68 25.75
CA LYS A 381 -6.47 -12.89 25.93
C LYS A 381 -6.83 -14.36 26.09
N GLY A 382 -5.87 -15.28 26.06
CA GLY A 382 -6.09 -16.71 26.25
C GLY A 382 -6.49 -17.47 25.00
N VAL A 383 -6.34 -16.90 23.81
CA VAL A 383 -6.57 -17.60 22.55
C VAL A 383 -5.45 -18.63 22.35
N SER A 384 -5.79 -19.83 21.90
CA SER A 384 -4.79 -20.88 21.68
C SER A 384 -3.85 -20.56 20.53
N ILE A 385 -2.61 -21.02 20.62
CA ILE A 385 -1.62 -20.84 19.53
C ILE A 385 -2.09 -21.51 18.24
N GLU A 386 -2.82 -22.60 18.33
CA GLU A 386 -3.38 -23.32 17.16
C GLU A 386 -4.38 -22.45 16.41
N GLU A 387 -5.27 -21.79 17.12
CA GLU A 387 -6.27 -20.89 16.54
C GLU A 387 -5.60 -19.64 15.93
N ILE A 388 -4.59 -19.10 16.63
CA ILE A 388 -3.80 -17.96 16.14
C ILE A 388 -3.10 -18.33 14.83
N MET A 389 -2.41 -19.47 14.80
CA MET A 389 -1.68 -19.91 13.61
C MET A 389 -2.62 -20.25 12.46
N ASP A 390 -3.82 -20.76 12.73
CA ASP A 390 -4.83 -21.00 11.71
C ASP A 390 -5.19 -19.69 11.00
N SER A 391 -5.49 -18.63 11.77
CA SER A 391 -5.81 -17.31 11.20
C SER A 391 -4.64 -16.72 10.41
N ILE A 392 -3.43 -16.82 10.92
CA ILE A 392 -2.22 -16.31 10.24
C ILE A 392 -1.99 -17.04 8.92
N ARG A 393 -2.14 -18.38 8.89
CA ARG A 393 -2.00 -19.18 7.66
C ARG A 393 -2.98 -18.76 6.58
N VAL A 394 -4.19 -18.41 6.95
CA VAL A 394 -5.25 -18.08 5.99
C VAL A 394 -5.17 -16.62 5.53
N ILE A 395 -4.98 -15.68 6.46
CA ILE A 395 -5.21 -14.26 6.20
C ILE A 395 -3.98 -13.36 6.42
N GLY A 396 -2.90 -13.88 6.98
CA GLY A 396 -1.71 -13.09 7.31
C GLY A 396 -1.00 -12.55 6.08
N ARG A 397 -0.39 -11.36 6.22
CA ARG A 397 0.29 -10.65 5.12
C ARG A 397 1.52 -11.40 4.58
N ASP A 398 2.20 -12.19 5.41
CA ASP A 398 3.39 -12.93 4.97
C ASP A 398 3.12 -13.93 3.85
N ASN A 399 1.86 -14.35 3.66
CA ASN A 399 1.47 -15.20 2.55
C ASN A 399 1.78 -14.58 1.18
N ALA A 400 1.74 -13.25 1.08
CA ALA A 400 2.05 -12.52 -0.14
C ALA A 400 3.55 -12.21 -0.28
N ARG A 401 4.36 -12.49 0.75
CA ARG A 401 5.74 -12.01 0.85
C ARG A 401 6.79 -13.11 0.77
N THR A 402 6.37 -14.33 0.44
CA THR A 402 7.27 -15.44 0.14
C THR A 402 8.02 -15.19 -1.17
N PRO A 403 9.23 -15.75 -1.34
CA PRO A 403 10.02 -15.53 -2.57
C PRO A 403 9.27 -15.93 -3.84
N MET A 404 9.41 -15.11 -4.88
CA MET A 404 8.87 -15.41 -6.20
C MET A 404 9.44 -16.73 -6.70
N GLN A 405 8.59 -17.57 -7.28
CA GLN A 405 8.95 -18.91 -7.76
C GLN A 405 9.29 -18.87 -9.26
N TRP A 406 10.51 -18.51 -9.54
CA TRP A 406 11.03 -18.42 -10.93
C TRP A 406 11.13 -19.78 -11.61
#